data_5dbda429ea240810270f50dfc90dbb8f
#
_entry.id   5dbda429ea240810270f50dfc90dbb8f
#
_cell.length_a   1.000
_cell.length_b   1.000
_cell.length_c   1.000
_cell.angle_alpha   90.00
_cell.angle_beta   90.00
_cell.angle_gamma   90.00
#
_symmetry.space_group_name_H-M   'P 1'
#
loop_
_entity.id
_entity.type
_entity.pdbx_description
1 polymer ?
#
loop_
_entity_poly.entity_id
_entity_poly.type
_entity_poly.pdbx_seq_one_letter_code
_entity_poly.pdbx_strand_id
1 'polypeptide(L)'
;MAAAWGMSEVSARMFGENDVMWYDENVNLRYLYGLDKGKETFEFCMKAGLIANKYERCKCGKDMKLVERHDISDGFEWRCKSKVKGQMHDVKRSARKGSFFELSRMTLNEILVQVYLWVTQSKVDFNMKESKCSSKTVCDYRSYCREVCVVEMIESSMKVGGSGVTVEIDESKFGKRKFNRGKRVEGKWVFGGVERETGKCFMKVVDDRTTDSLLSVINEYILPGSIIISDCWKSYDCLSNEGFVHLKVNHSVNFKDPDTGAHTNTIEGTWGAVKRAIPASKAKTQLDYYLAEYVWRKKNRHMCNKFMAFVDSIIRIYPPQRADKEPEDGTSSSK
;
A
#
# COMPACT_ATOMS: atom_id res chain seq x y z
N MET A 1 4.08 3.18 -25.62
CA MET A 1 3.75 1.85 -25.06
C MET A 1 3.74 1.80 -23.54
N ALA A 2 4.46 2.66 -22.82
CA ALA A 2 4.45 2.71 -21.34
C ALA A 2 3.08 3.09 -20.72
N ALA A 3 2.27 3.91 -21.40
CA ALA A 3 0.96 4.36 -20.91
C ALA A 3 -0.11 3.26 -20.85
N ALA A 4 0.09 2.13 -21.55
CA ALA A 4 -0.89 1.02 -21.58
C ALA A 4 -0.89 0.15 -20.31
N TRP A 5 0.11 0.31 -19.43
CA TRP A 5 0.34 -0.58 -18.29
C TRP A 5 0.15 0.06 -16.92
N GLY A 6 -0.31 1.31 -16.85
CA GLY A 6 -0.58 1.99 -15.56
C GLY A 6 0.67 2.24 -14.70
N MET A 7 1.86 2.29 -15.31
CA MET A 7 3.08 2.67 -14.62
C MET A 7 3.07 4.16 -14.31
N SER A 8 3.44 4.56 -13.08
CA SER A 8 3.68 5.96 -12.78
C SER A 8 4.92 6.45 -13.54
N GLU A 9 4.94 7.73 -13.96
CA GLU A 9 6.11 8.33 -14.62
C GLU A 9 7.40 8.23 -13.80
N VAL A 10 7.28 8.10 -12.48
CA VAL A 10 8.40 7.91 -11.54
C VAL A 10 9.01 6.51 -11.70
N SER A 11 8.19 5.47 -11.86
CA SER A 11 8.67 4.11 -12.12
C SER A 11 9.38 4.01 -13.48
N ALA A 12 8.83 4.67 -14.51
CA ALA A 12 9.42 4.67 -15.84
C ALA A 12 10.78 5.42 -15.92
N ARG A 13 11.03 6.40 -15.04
CA ARG A 13 12.31 7.13 -14.98
C ARG A 13 13.41 6.43 -14.18
N MET A 14 13.05 5.51 -13.29
CA MET A 14 14.03 4.74 -12.50
C MET A 14 14.60 3.53 -13.24
N PHE A 15 13.88 3.02 -14.24
CA PHE A 15 14.23 1.81 -14.99
C PHE A 15 14.50 2.19 -16.44
N GLY A 16 15.69 1.86 -16.95
CA GLY A 16 16.03 2.05 -18.37
C GLY A 16 15.15 1.19 -19.29
N GLU A 17 15.11 1.51 -20.58
CA GLU A 17 14.26 0.84 -21.57
C GLU A 17 14.48 -0.69 -21.69
N ASN A 18 15.54 -1.24 -21.08
CA ASN A 18 15.83 -2.67 -21.01
C ASN A 18 15.23 -3.39 -19.77
N ASP A 19 14.55 -2.68 -18.87
CA ASP A 19 14.07 -3.20 -17.58
C ASP A 19 12.63 -3.73 -17.61
N VAL A 20 12.07 -4.03 -18.78
CA VAL A 20 10.72 -4.64 -18.97
C VAL A 20 10.62 -6.04 -18.33
N MET A 21 11.74 -6.62 -17.89
CA MET A 21 11.82 -7.98 -17.34
C MET A 21 11.29 -8.16 -15.90
N TRP A 22 10.90 -7.08 -15.20
CA TRP A 22 10.58 -7.14 -13.76
C TRP A 22 9.15 -7.54 -13.42
N TYR A 23 8.24 -7.46 -14.37
CA TYR A 23 6.89 -8.03 -14.23
C TYR A 23 6.84 -9.49 -14.68
N ASP A 24 7.98 -10.23 -14.55
CA ASP A 24 8.07 -11.62 -14.92
C ASP A 24 7.02 -12.42 -14.12
N GLU A 25 6.09 -13.02 -14.85
CA GLU A 25 5.06 -13.91 -14.31
C GLU A 25 5.67 -15.10 -13.56
N ASN A 26 6.95 -15.38 -13.78
CA ASN A 26 7.69 -16.46 -13.17
C ASN A 26 8.11 -16.22 -11.72
N VAL A 27 8.05 -14.97 -11.21
CA VAL A 27 8.34 -14.70 -9.79
C VAL A 27 7.17 -15.17 -8.95
N ASN A 28 7.20 -16.42 -8.58
CA ASN A 28 6.20 -17.11 -7.77
C ASN A 28 6.85 -17.75 -6.53
N LEU A 29 6.06 -18.46 -5.70
CA LEU A 29 6.56 -19.07 -4.47
C LEU A 29 7.68 -20.08 -4.73
N ARG A 30 7.58 -20.87 -5.83
CA ARG A 30 8.62 -21.82 -6.22
C ARG A 30 9.91 -21.10 -6.58
N TYR A 31 9.82 -20.00 -7.28
CA TYR A 31 10.98 -19.15 -7.60
C TYR A 31 11.66 -18.65 -6.33
N LEU A 32 10.88 -18.09 -5.39
CA LEU A 32 11.42 -17.57 -4.12
C LEU A 32 12.09 -18.67 -3.28
N TYR A 33 11.53 -19.88 -3.24
CA TYR A 33 12.17 -21.01 -2.56
C TYR A 33 13.40 -21.56 -3.31
N GLY A 34 13.46 -21.34 -4.61
CA GLY A 34 14.62 -21.73 -5.45
C GLY A 34 15.82 -20.81 -5.27
N LEU A 35 15.62 -19.57 -4.83
CA LEU A 35 16.71 -18.66 -4.50
C LEU A 35 17.46 -19.18 -3.28
N ASP A 36 18.80 -19.18 -3.32
CA ASP A 36 19.57 -19.43 -2.12
C ASP A 36 19.29 -18.34 -1.05
N LYS A 37 19.56 -18.66 0.20
CA LYS A 37 19.33 -17.74 1.31
C LYS A 37 20.40 -16.64 1.44
N GLY A 38 21.35 -16.59 0.53
CA GLY A 38 22.46 -15.66 0.53
C GLY A 38 22.49 -14.81 -0.73
N LYS A 39 23.42 -15.15 -1.63
CA LYS A 39 23.79 -14.33 -2.78
C LYS A 39 22.65 -14.09 -3.78
N GLU A 40 21.96 -15.15 -4.20
CA GLU A 40 20.90 -15.02 -5.21
C GLU A 40 19.72 -14.17 -4.70
N THR A 41 19.31 -14.37 -3.45
CA THR A 41 18.27 -13.53 -2.83
C THR A 41 18.73 -12.07 -2.69
N PHE A 42 19.99 -11.86 -2.34
CA PHE A 42 20.54 -10.51 -2.20
C PHE A 42 20.59 -9.80 -3.56
N GLU A 43 21.06 -10.47 -4.61
CA GLU A 43 21.07 -9.97 -5.99
C GLU A 43 19.66 -9.67 -6.49
N PHE A 44 18.69 -10.55 -6.20
CA PHE A 44 17.28 -10.30 -6.50
C PHE A 44 16.79 -9.02 -5.83
N CYS A 45 17.04 -8.84 -4.52
CA CYS A 45 16.60 -7.64 -3.79
C CYS A 45 17.25 -6.35 -4.32
N MET A 46 18.56 -6.38 -4.66
CA MET A 46 19.23 -5.24 -5.28
C MET A 46 18.65 -4.91 -6.65
N LYS A 47 18.49 -5.92 -7.48
CA LYS A 47 17.96 -5.79 -8.82
C LYS A 47 16.52 -5.32 -8.81
N ALA A 48 15.66 -5.80 -7.90
CA ALA A 48 14.31 -5.33 -7.68
C ALA A 48 14.22 -3.92 -7.05
N GLY A 49 15.32 -3.31 -6.65
CA GLY A 49 15.29 -2.01 -5.96
C GLY A 49 14.77 -2.05 -4.53
N LEU A 50 14.66 -3.22 -3.92
CA LEU A 50 14.25 -3.41 -2.53
C LEU A 50 15.34 -3.03 -1.52
N ILE A 51 16.60 -3.13 -1.92
CA ILE A 51 17.79 -2.68 -1.20
C ILE A 51 18.70 -1.91 -2.17
N ALA A 52 19.57 -1.07 -1.61
CA ALA A 52 20.47 -0.26 -2.43
C ALA A 52 21.43 -1.13 -3.27
N ASN A 53 21.51 -0.86 -4.55
CA ASN A 53 22.47 -1.48 -5.46
C ASN A 53 23.79 -0.71 -5.53
N LYS A 54 23.87 0.50 -4.94
CA LYS A 54 25.02 1.37 -4.91
C LYS A 54 24.92 2.30 -3.71
N TYR A 55 26.02 2.47 -2.98
CA TYR A 55 26.17 3.52 -1.98
C TYR A 55 27.23 4.52 -2.46
N GLU A 56 26.77 5.69 -2.85
CA GLU A 56 27.62 6.80 -3.27
C GLU A 56 28.03 7.61 -2.05
N ARG A 57 29.32 8.02 -2.04
CA ARG A 57 29.90 8.98 -1.09
C ARG A 57 29.78 8.62 0.39
N CYS A 58 30.64 7.77 0.85
CA CYS A 58 30.99 7.76 2.26
C CYS A 58 31.41 9.19 2.71
N LYS A 59 31.29 9.52 4.02
CA LYS A 59 31.75 10.82 4.59
C LYS A 59 33.15 11.25 4.17
N CYS A 60 33.97 10.33 3.64
CA CYS A 60 35.30 10.61 3.07
C CYS A 60 35.28 10.97 1.57
N GLY A 61 34.13 11.05 0.92
CA GLY A 61 33.95 11.35 -0.48
C GLY A 61 34.18 10.17 -1.45
N LYS A 62 34.43 8.96 -0.93
CA LYS A 62 34.65 7.74 -1.74
C LYS A 62 33.41 6.87 -1.74
N ASP A 63 33.16 6.17 -2.83
CA ASP A 63 32.09 5.17 -2.92
C ASP A 63 32.35 3.98 -2.01
N MET A 64 31.30 3.44 -1.43
CA MET A 64 31.37 2.20 -0.66
C MET A 64 31.40 1.00 -1.60
N LYS A 65 32.13 -0.04 -1.19
CA LYS A 65 32.18 -1.31 -1.92
C LYS A 65 31.32 -2.35 -1.21
N LEU A 66 30.61 -3.16 -1.97
CA LEU A 66 29.92 -4.34 -1.45
C LEU A 66 30.98 -5.39 -1.10
N VAL A 67 30.94 -5.90 0.13
CA VAL A 67 31.90 -6.89 0.66
C VAL A 67 31.12 -8.08 1.18
N GLU A 68 31.53 -9.28 0.76
CA GLU A 68 30.98 -10.53 1.28
C GLU A 68 31.38 -10.78 2.74
N ARG A 69 30.44 -11.25 3.53
CA ARG A 69 30.57 -11.49 4.96
C ARG A 69 29.83 -12.77 5.36
N HIS A 70 30.56 -13.81 5.73
CA HIS A 70 29.98 -15.10 6.11
C HIS A 70 29.43 -15.12 7.56
N ASP A 71 29.71 -14.08 8.34
CA ASP A 71 29.31 -13.97 9.75
C ASP A 71 28.03 -13.15 9.96
N ILE A 72 27.40 -12.67 8.86
CA ILE A 72 26.11 -11.95 8.93
C ILE A 72 25.07 -12.67 8.09
N SER A 73 23.79 -12.54 8.50
CA SER A 73 22.67 -13.26 7.89
C SER A 73 22.44 -12.95 6.42
N ASP A 74 22.77 -11.75 5.95
CA ASP A 74 22.58 -11.34 4.57
C ASP A 74 23.74 -11.69 3.64
N GLY A 75 24.87 -12.11 4.23
CA GLY A 75 26.08 -12.45 3.46
C GLY A 75 26.86 -11.26 2.92
N PHE A 76 26.34 -10.03 2.99
CA PHE A 76 26.94 -8.84 2.37
C PHE A 76 26.76 -7.59 3.22
N GLU A 77 27.79 -6.73 3.22
CA GLU A 77 27.75 -5.39 3.80
C GLU A 77 28.39 -4.34 2.88
N TRP A 78 27.94 -3.12 2.94
CA TRP A 78 28.62 -2.00 2.31
C TRP A 78 29.77 -1.52 3.19
N ARG A 79 30.98 -1.39 2.62
CA ARG A 79 32.19 -0.99 3.35
C ARG A 79 32.98 0.06 2.60
N CYS A 80 33.41 1.09 3.30
CA CYS A 80 34.42 2.03 2.84
C CYS A 80 35.66 1.92 3.73
N LYS A 81 36.74 1.37 3.17
CA LYS A 81 38.03 1.25 3.86
C LYS A 81 39.07 2.09 3.11
N SER A 82 39.61 3.11 3.76
CA SER A 82 40.61 4.00 3.13
C SER A 82 41.45 4.71 4.21
N LYS A 83 42.61 5.27 3.82
CA LYS A 83 43.35 6.21 4.66
C LYS A 83 42.89 7.64 4.31
N VAL A 84 42.46 8.39 5.31
CA VAL A 84 42.10 9.80 5.20
C VAL A 84 42.96 10.60 6.18
N LYS A 85 43.77 11.53 5.68
CA LYS A 85 44.69 12.36 6.51
C LYS A 85 45.59 11.52 7.44
N GLY A 86 46.07 10.36 6.95
CA GLY A 86 46.93 9.45 7.73
C GLY A 86 46.22 8.50 8.69
N GLN A 87 44.94 8.71 8.97
CA GLN A 87 44.13 7.82 9.81
C GLN A 87 43.36 6.79 9.00
N MET A 88 43.19 5.59 9.55
CA MET A 88 42.37 4.54 8.93
C MET A 88 40.90 4.90 9.05
N HIS A 89 40.25 4.95 7.92
CA HIS A 89 38.82 5.10 7.77
C HIS A 89 38.21 3.75 7.41
N ASP A 90 37.38 3.19 8.24
CA ASP A 90 36.69 1.91 8.04
C ASP A 90 35.22 2.05 8.46
N VAL A 91 34.36 2.40 7.51
CA VAL A 91 32.92 2.59 7.75
C VAL A 91 32.18 1.42 7.11
N LYS A 92 31.27 0.83 7.88
CA LYS A 92 30.39 -0.28 7.48
C LYS A 92 28.94 0.18 7.50
N ARG A 93 28.14 -0.31 6.56
CA ARG A 93 26.69 -0.07 6.50
C ARG A 93 25.96 -1.35 6.13
N SER A 94 24.88 -1.62 6.83
CA SER A 94 23.96 -2.71 6.47
C SER A 94 23.31 -2.39 5.12
N ALA A 95 23.17 -3.40 4.28
CA ALA A 95 22.43 -3.29 3.03
C ALA A 95 20.93 -3.05 3.24
N ARG A 96 20.42 -3.38 4.44
CA ARG A 96 18.99 -3.18 4.80
C ARG A 96 18.66 -1.77 5.26
N LYS A 97 19.65 -0.92 5.51
CA LYS A 97 19.42 0.42 6.08
C LYS A 97 18.48 1.24 5.19
N GLY A 98 17.42 1.76 5.77
CA GLY A 98 16.40 2.57 5.09
C GLY A 98 15.44 1.75 4.21
N SER A 99 15.52 0.42 4.22
CA SER A 99 14.65 -0.46 3.45
C SER A 99 13.53 -1.07 4.31
N PHE A 100 12.56 -1.68 3.66
CA PHE A 100 11.49 -2.47 4.31
C PHE A 100 12.04 -3.60 5.22
N PHE A 101 13.27 -4.02 4.99
CA PHE A 101 13.93 -5.10 5.73
C PHE A 101 14.69 -4.62 6.97
N GLU A 102 14.80 -3.31 7.17
CA GLU A 102 15.52 -2.74 8.33
C GLU A 102 14.89 -3.26 9.63
N LEU A 103 15.71 -3.48 10.64
CA LEU A 103 15.33 -3.99 11.97
C LEU A 103 14.79 -5.45 12.01
N SER A 104 14.63 -6.13 10.88
CA SER A 104 14.25 -7.55 10.90
C SER A 104 15.43 -8.47 11.18
N ARG A 105 15.16 -9.53 11.97
CA ARG A 105 16.10 -10.63 12.19
C ARG A 105 15.94 -11.79 11.22
N MET A 106 14.86 -11.79 10.43
CA MET A 106 14.62 -12.78 9.38
C MET A 106 15.52 -12.53 8.18
N THR A 107 15.85 -13.57 7.43
CA THR A 107 16.57 -13.43 6.16
C THR A 107 15.70 -12.69 5.13
N LEU A 108 16.34 -12.10 4.12
CA LEU A 108 15.62 -11.43 3.03
C LEU A 108 14.64 -12.39 2.34
N ASN A 109 15.06 -13.63 2.10
CA ASN A 109 14.23 -14.66 1.49
C ASN A 109 12.97 -14.97 2.32
N GLU A 110 13.14 -15.19 3.64
CA GLU A 110 12.01 -15.45 4.55
C GLU A 110 11.00 -14.30 4.53
N ILE A 111 11.47 -13.06 4.48
CA ILE A 111 10.60 -11.88 4.42
C ILE A 111 9.84 -11.84 3.08
N LEU A 112 10.53 -12.07 1.95
CA LEU A 112 9.89 -12.13 0.64
C LEU A 112 8.81 -13.21 0.58
N VAL A 113 9.06 -14.37 1.18
CA VAL A 113 8.07 -15.45 1.31
C VAL A 113 6.85 -14.99 2.14
N GLN A 114 7.05 -14.30 3.28
CA GLN A 114 5.92 -13.76 4.07
C GLN A 114 5.09 -12.76 3.25
N VAL A 115 5.76 -11.87 2.51
CA VAL A 115 5.10 -10.90 1.62
C VAL A 115 4.30 -11.63 0.53
N TYR A 116 4.90 -12.63 -0.11
CA TYR A 116 4.23 -13.41 -1.16
C TYR A 116 2.97 -14.11 -0.62
N LEU A 117 3.09 -14.80 0.52
CA LEU A 117 1.99 -15.50 1.17
C LEU A 117 0.86 -14.54 1.59
N TRP A 118 1.20 -13.31 2.01
CA TRP A 118 0.20 -12.29 2.28
C TRP A 118 -0.49 -11.78 1.01
N VAL A 119 0.27 -11.51 -0.04
CA VAL A 119 -0.28 -11.05 -1.34
C VAL A 119 -1.25 -12.07 -1.91
N THR A 120 -0.93 -13.36 -1.82
CA THR A 120 -1.77 -14.48 -2.27
C THR A 120 -2.93 -14.82 -1.32
N GLN A 121 -3.11 -14.05 -0.23
CA GLN A 121 -4.18 -14.21 0.75
C GLN A 121 -4.18 -15.58 1.46
N SER A 122 -3.02 -16.21 1.60
CA SER A 122 -2.88 -17.49 2.30
C SER A 122 -3.33 -17.39 3.75
N LYS A 123 -3.90 -18.45 4.29
CA LYS A 123 -4.34 -18.51 5.71
C LYS A 123 -3.13 -18.49 6.65
N VAL A 124 -3.31 -17.90 7.85
CA VAL A 124 -2.25 -17.81 8.87
C VAL A 124 -1.67 -19.20 9.20
N ASP A 125 -2.53 -20.20 9.42
CA ASP A 125 -2.09 -21.56 9.76
C ASP A 125 -1.26 -22.22 8.64
N PHE A 126 -1.62 -21.93 7.38
CA PHE A 126 -0.82 -22.36 6.22
C PHE A 126 0.54 -21.65 6.22
N ASN A 127 0.54 -20.32 6.43
CA ASN A 127 1.78 -19.53 6.45
C ASN A 127 2.73 -20.03 7.55
N MET A 128 2.21 -20.32 8.75
CA MET A 128 3.00 -20.85 9.85
C MET A 128 3.66 -22.20 9.52
N LYS A 129 2.92 -23.10 8.89
CA LYS A 129 3.43 -24.42 8.49
C LYS A 129 4.47 -24.31 7.38
N GLU A 130 4.18 -23.49 6.38
CA GLU A 130 5.01 -23.34 5.18
C GLU A 130 6.32 -22.63 5.49
N SER A 131 6.27 -21.51 6.22
CA SER A 131 7.44 -20.70 6.55
C SER A 131 8.15 -21.10 7.85
N LYS A 132 7.58 -22.03 8.63
CA LYS A 132 8.06 -22.42 9.98
C LYS A 132 8.15 -21.24 10.96
N CYS A 133 7.40 -20.19 10.71
CA CYS A 133 7.35 -19.01 11.57
C CYS A 133 6.27 -19.14 12.65
N SER A 134 6.44 -18.42 13.76
CA SER A 134 5.42 -18.31 14.79
C SER A 134 4.20 -17.53 14.29
N SER A 135 3.02 -17.77 14.87
CA SER A 135 1.80 -17.02 14.58
C SER A 135 2.02 -15.50 14.76
N LYS A 136 2.80 -15.12 15.78
CA LYS A 136 3.14 -13.70 16.02
C LYS A 136 3.90 -13.11 14.83
N THR A 137 4.96 -13.78 14.37
CA THR A 137 5.76 -13.34 13.23
C THR A 137 4.92 -13.20 11.97
N VAL A 138 4.07 -14.19 11.66
CA VAL A 138 3.16 -14.12 10.50
C VAL A 138 2.20 -12.95 10.62
N CYS A 139 1.61 -12.71 11.80
CA CYS A 139 0.70 -11.59 12.02
C CYS A 139 1.42 -10.23 11.93
N ASP A 140 2.65 -10.12 12.44
CA ASP A 140 3.45 -8.89 12.37
C ASP A 140 3.74 -8.53 10.90
N TYR A 141 4.20 -9.48 10.07
CA TYR A 141 4.43 -9.22 8.64
C TYR A 141 3.16 -8.86 7.87
N ARG A 142 2.04 -9.49 8.20
CA ARG A 142 0.74 -9.10 7.64
C ARG A 142 0.36 -7.66 8.02
N SER A 143 0.74 -7.21 9.21
CA SER A 143 0.53 -5.82 9.64
C SER A 143 1.45 -4.86 8.91
N TYR A 144 2.74 -5.18 8.74
CA TYR A 144 3.68 -4.38 7.95
C TYR A 144 3.25 -4.23 6.49
N CYS A 145 2.76 -5.31 5.87
CA CYS A 145 2.21 -5.23 4.51
C CYS A 145 0.98 -4.29 4.44
N ARG A 146 0.09 -4.30 5.45
CA ARG A 146 -1.03 -3.35 5.49
C ARG A 146 -0.57 -1.92 5.69
N GLU A 147 0.48 -1.71 6.48
CA GLU A 147 1.09 -0.40 6.69
C GLU A 147 1.61 0.18 5.37
N VAL A 148 2.26 -0.62 4.53
CA VAL A 148 2.62 -0.25 3.15
C VAL A 148 1.39 0.21 2.37
N CYS A 149 0.26 -0.52 2.44
CA CYS A 149 -0.98 -0.10 1.77
C CYS A 149 -1.51 1.24 2.28
N VAL A 150 -1.44 1.49 3.60
CA VAL A 150 -1.90 2.76 4.21
C VAL A 150 -1.04 3.92 3.72
N VAL A 151 0.29 3.77 3.76
CA VAL A 151 1.21 4.83 3.33
C VAL A 151 1.04 5.09 1.82
N GLU A 152 0.94 4.04 1.00
CA GLU A 152 0.68 4.20 -0.44
C GLU A 152 -0.64 4.94 -0.70
N MET A 153 -1.69 4.65 0.06
CA MET A 153 -2.99 5.33 -0.09
C MET A 153 -2.89 6.82 0.25
N ILE A 154 -2.10 7.18 1.27
CA ILE A 154 -1.88 8.57 1.68
C ILE A 154 -1.00 9.32 0.65
N GLU A 155 0.13 8.74 0.26
CA GLU A 155 1.11 9.40 -0.61
C GLU A 155 0.66 9.49 -2.08
N SER A 156 -0.08 8.48 -2.56
CA SER A 156 -0.51 8.44 -3.96
C SER A 156 -1.62 9.44 -4.28
N SER A 157 -2.16 10.18 -3.28
CA SER A 157 -3.30 11.10 -3.44
C SER A 157 -4.36 10.51 -4.36
N MET A 158 -4.73 9.24 -4.11
CA MET A 158 -5.60 8.47 -5.01
C MET A 158 -6.96 9.13 -5.11
N LYS A 159 -7.11 10.00 -6.11
CA LYS A 159 -8.40 10.58 -6.45
C LYS A 159 -9.12 9.71 -7.47
N VAL A 160 -10.44 9.67 -7.35
CA VAL A 160 -11.35 9.03 -8.28
C VAL A 160 -12.14 10.08 -9.04
N GLY A 161 -12.73 9.71 -10.17
CA GLY A 161 -13.54 10.62 -10.94
C GLY A 161 -12.73 11.44 -11.96
N GLY A 162 -13.24 12.60 -12.27
CA GLY A 162 -12.79 13.52 -13.31
C GLY A 162 -13.95 13.90 -14.22
N SER A 163 -13.72 14.79 -15.18
CA SER A 163 -14.77 15.30 -16.07
C SER A 163 -15.54 14.17 -16.77
N GLY A 164 -16.84 14.09 -16.51
CA GLY A 164 -17.73 13.08 -17.08
C GLY A 164 -17.62 11.66 -16.50
N VAL A 165 -16.73 11.43 -15.53
CA VAL A 165 -16.59 10.11 -14.87
C VAL A 165 -17.62 9.99 -13.75
N THR A 166 -18.35 8.86 -13.75
CA THR A 166 -19.38 8.58 -12.76
C THR A 166 -18.77 7.93 -11.50
N VAL A 167 -19.01 8.55 -10.34
CA VAL A 167 -18.61 8.06 -9.02
C VAL A 167 -19.84 7.86 -8.15
N GLU A 168 -20.06 6.64 -7.69
CA GLU A 168 -21.09 6.32 -6.70
C GLU A 168 -20.51 6.51 -5.30
N ILE A 169 -21.21 7.22 -4.42
CA ILE A 169 -20.80 7.45 -3.02
C ILE A 169 -21.86 6.95 -2.04
N ASP A 170 -21.41 6.47 -0.89
CA ASP A 170 -22.30 5.99 0.19
C ASP A 170 -21.52 5.85 1.50
N GLU A 171 -22.24 5.73 2.63
CA GLU A 171 -21.69 5.40 3.94
C GLU A 171 -22.08 4.00 4.39
N SER A 172 -21.16 3.37 5.10
CA SER A 172 -21.43 2.08 5.71
C SER A 172 -20.91 1.99 7.14
N LYS A 173 -21.73 1.42 8.03
CA LYS A 173 -21.31 1.22 9.43
C LYS A 173 -20.66 -0.15 9.60
N PHE A 174 -19.46 -0.16 10.17
CA PHE A 174 -18.68 -1.35 10.49
C PHE A 174 -18.69 -1.65 11.98
N GLY A 175 -18.64 -2.94 12.36
CA GLY A 175 -18.58 -3.33 13.77
C GLY A 175 -19.94 -3.42 14.46
N LYS A 176 -21.07 -3.49 13.73
CA LYS A 176 -22.39 -3.78 14.32
C LYS A 176 -22.42 -5.21 14.90
N ARG A 177 -23.21 -5.37 15.99
CA ARG A 177 -23.49 -6.71 16.54
C ARG A 177 -24.25 -7.56 15.53
N LYS A 178 -23.83 -8.81 15.39
CA LYS A 178 -24.57 -9.79 14.61
C LYS A 178 -25.86 -10.15 15.37
N PHE A 179 -27.00 -10.01 14.74
CA PHE A 179 -28.32 -10.30 15.31
C PHE A 179 -28.67 -9.53 16.59
N ASN A 180 -28.12 -8.34 16.81
CA ASN A 180 -28.34 -7.53 18.03
C ASN A 180 -28.01 -8.24 19.36
N ARG A 181 -27.29 -9.38 19.33
CA ARG A 181 -26.90 -10.14 20.52
C ARG A 181 -25.48 -9.75 21.01
N GLY A 182 -25.28 -9.81 22.35
CA GLY A 182 -24.01 -9.50 23.01
C GLY A 182 -23.87 -8.05 23.44
N LYS A 183 -22.70 -7.66 23.98
CA LYS A 183 -22.40 -6.30 24.47
C LYS A 183 -22.56 -5.25 23.35
N ARG A 184 -23.18 -4.11 23.66
CA ARG A 184 -23.33 -2.99 22.70
C ARG A 184 -21.96 -2.54 22.20
N VAL A 185 -21.79 -2.54 20.90
CA VAL A 185 -20.56 -2.14 20.22
C VAL A 185 -20.88 -0.91 19.39
N GLU A 186 -20.20 0.16 19.67
CA GLU A 186 -20.23 1.34 18.82
C GLU A 186 -19.41 1.03 17.55
N GLY A 187 -20.10 0.99 16.40
CA GLY A 187 -19.43 0.75 15.11
C GLY A 187 -18.86 2.05 14.57
N LYS A 188 -17.84 1.94 13.72
CA LYS A 188 -17.26 3.07 13.00
C LYS A 188 -18.00 3.29 11.68
N TRP A 189 -18.19 4.55 11.33
CA TRP A 189 -18.68 4.93 10.01
C TRP A 189 -17.50 4.94 9.02
N VAL A 190 -17.76 4.44 7.83
CA VAL A 190 -16.84 4.51 6.70
C VAL A 190 -17.60 5.17 5.56
N PHE A 191 -17.07 6.25 5.03
CA PHE A 191 -17.50 6.87 3.81
C PHE A 191 -16.64 6.36 2.65
N GLY A 192 -17.25 6.11 1.50
CA GLY A 192 -16.53 5.61 0.34
C GLY A 192 -17.14 6.04 -0.98
N GLY A 193 -16.31 5.97 -2.01
CA GLY A 193 -16.73 6.18 -3.38
C GLY A 193 -16.11 5.18 -4.33
N VAL A 194 -16.81 4.88 -5.42
CA VAL A 194 -16.35 3.96 -6.46
C VAL A 194 -16.65 4.52 -7.85
N GLU A 195 -15.64 4.56 -8.71
CA GLU A 195 -15.83 4.81 -10.13
C GLU A 195 -16.57 3.62 -10.75
N ARG A 196 -17.67 3.89 -11.41
CA ARG A 196 -18.56 2.84 -11.97
C ARG A 196 -17.85 1.97 -13.00
N GLU A 197 -17.10 2.55 -13.90
CA GLU A 197 -16.51 1.86 -15.05
C GLU A 197 -15.23 1.12 -14.69
N THR A 198 -14.31 1.79 -13.97
CA THR A 198 -13.01 1.22 -13.64
C THR A 198 -13.04 0.39 -12.36
N GLY A 199 -13.99 0.70 -11.46
CA GLY A 199 -14.07 0.13 -10.13
C GLY A 199 -12.99 0.64 -9.17
N LYS A 200 -12.21 1.68 -9.54
CA LYS A 200 -11.35 2.37 -8.57
C LYS A 200 -12.20 2.90 -7.43
N CYS A 201 -11.67 2.87 -6.22
CA CYS A 201 -12.43 3.29 -5.05
C CYS A 201 -11.53 3.90 -3.99
N PHE A 202 -12.14 4.74 -3.15
CA PHE A 202 -11.57 5.18 -1.88
C PHE A 202 -12.48 4.79 -0.72
N MET A 203 -11.92 4.68 0.47
CA MET A 203 -12.66 4.40 1.71
C MET A 203 -11.99 5.11 2.86
N LYS A 204 -12.74 5.92 3.60
CA LYS A 204 -12.25 6.71 4.73
C LYS A 204 -13.12 6.47 5.96
N VAL A 205 -12.49 6.21 7.09
CA VAL A 205 -13.20 6.22 8.38
C VAL A 205 -13.55 7.67 8.70
N VAL A 206 -14.78 7.92 9.06
CA VAL A 206 -15.29 9.24 9.46
C VAL A 206 -15.89 9.15 10.86
N ASP A 207 -15.75 10.22 11.62
CA ASP A 207 -16.28 10.28 12.99
C ASP A 207 -17.79 10.49 12.98
N ASP A 208 -18.28 11.29 12.07
CA ASP A 208 -19.70 11.60 11.88
C ASP A 208 -20.07 11.63 10.38
N ARG A 209 -21.34 11.94 10.10
CA ARG A 209 -21.90 12.05 8.75
C ARG A 209 -22.48 13.44 8.49
N THR A 210 -21.89 14.46 9.09
CA THR A 210 -22.28 15.84 8.81
C THR A 210 -21.89 16.23 7.38
N THR A 211 -22.56 17.25 6.84
CA THR A 211 -22.24 17.77 5.51
C THR A 211 -20.77 18.16 5.41
N ASP A 212 -20.23 18.86 6.40
CA ASP A 212 -18.86 19.35 6.42
C ASP A 212 -17.85 18.21 6.41
N SER A 213 -18.06 17.17 7.24
CA SER A 213 -17.21 16.00 7.31
C SER A 213 -17.18 15.23 5.98
N LEU A 214 -18.36 14.99 5.38
CA LEU A 214 -18.45 14.25 4.12
C LEU A 214 -17.93 15.08 2.94
N LEU A 215 -18.23 16.38 2.89
CA LEU A 215 -17.75 17.28 1.84
C LEU A 215 -16.22 17.40 1.85
N SER A 216 -15.60 17.47 3.03
CA SER A 216 -14.15 17.46 3.17
C SER A 216 -13.52 16.23 2.52
N VAL A 217 -14.09 15.03 2.76
CA VAL A 217 -13.60 13.78 2.16
C VAL A 217 -13.88 13.74 0.66
N ILE A 218 -15.04 14.24 0.20
CA ILE A 218 -15.36 14.32 -1.22
C ILE A 218 -14.31 15.16 -1.96
N ASN A 219 -14.00 16.34 -1.45
CA ASN A 219 -13.01 17.25 -2.05
C ASN A 219 -11.57 16.69 -2.00
N GLU A 220 -11.26 15.89 -0.95
CA GLU A 220 -9.97 15.19 -0.84
C GLU A 220 -9.83 14.09 -1.90
N TYR A 221 -10.89 13.28 -2.15
CA TYR A 221 -10.80 12.05 -2.91
C TYR A 221 -11.46 12.05 -4.28
N ILE A 222 -12.33 13.02 -4.61
CA ILE A 222 -13.03 13.09 -5.89
C ILE A 222 -12.56 14.29 -6.70
N LEU A 223 -12.24 14.06 -7.97
CA LEU A 223 -11.82 15.13 -8.86
C LEU A 223 -13.02 16.00 -9.27
N PRO A 224 -12.85 17.34 -9.38
CA PRO A 224 -13.88 18.24 -9.89
C PRO A 224 -14.38 17.83 -11.28
N GLY A 225 -15.64 18.15 -11.59
CA GLY A 225 -16.28 17.79 -12.85
C GLY A 225 -16.78 16.34 -12.92
N SER A 226 -16.64 15.57 -11.84
CA SER A 226 -17.22 14.22 -11.73
C SER A 226 -18.74 14.25 -11.67
N ILE A 227 -19.38 13.18 -12.17
CA ILE A 227 -20.80 12.90 -11.98
C ILE A 227 -20.90 12.07 -10.69
N ILE A 228 -21.39 12.67 -9.60
CA ILE A 228 -21.58 11.98 -8.33
C ILE A 228 -23.00 11.44 -8.25
N ILE A 229 -23.14 10.16 -7.94
CA ILE A 229 -24.42 9.52 -7.64
C ILE A 229 -24.46 9.14 -6.17
N SER A 230 -25.47 9.61 -5.44
CA SER A 230 -25.71 9.27 -4.04
C SER A 230 -27.17 8.91 -3.79
N ASP A 231 -27.48 8.44 -2.58
CA ASP A 231 -28.84 8.42 -2.09
C ASP A 231 -29.39 9.85 -1.84
N CYS A 232 -30.66 9.96 -1.43
CA CYS A 232 -31.30 11.25 -1.17
C CYS A 232 -30.95 11.84 0.21
N TRP A 233 -29.76 11.56 0.75
CA TRP A 233 -29.34 12.09 2.03
C TRP A 233 -29.08 13.60 1.94
N LYS A 234 -29.67 14.38 2.88
CA LYS A 234 -29.57 15.87 2.87
C LYS A 234 -28.15 16.41 2.90
N SER A 235 -27.19 15.68 3.49
CA SER A 235 -25.79 16.09 3.55
C SER A 235 -25.12 16.23 2.17
N TYR A 236 -25.72 15.70 1.11
CA TYR A 236 -25.22 15.79 -0.25
C TYR A 236 -25.84 16.91 -1.10
N ASP A 237 -26.80 17.67 -0.56
CA ASP A 237 -27.51 18.71 -1.31
C ASP A 237 -26.60 19.85 -1.79
N CYS A 238 -25.45 20.05 -1.15
CA CYS A 238 -24.48 21.08 -1.52
C CYS A 238 -23.60 20.73 -2.74
N LEU A 239 -23.54 19.46 -3.16
CA LEU A 239 -22.58 18.98 -4.17
C LEU A 239 -22.67 19.69 -5.53
N SER A 240 -23.87 20.07 -5.95
CA SER A 240 -24.06 20.84 -7.18
C SER A 240 -23.42 22.23 -7.15
N ASN A 241 -23.20 22.80 -5.96
CA ASN A 241 -22.55 24.10 -5.76
C ASN A 241 -21.02 23.96 -5.66
N GLU A 242 -20.51 22.74 -5.49
CA GLU A 242 -19.09 22.43 -5.29
C GLU A 242 -18.38 21.98 -6.58
N GLY A 243 -19.02 22.19 -7.74
CA GLY A 243 -18.43 21.86 -9.03
C GLY A 243 -18.60 20.41 -9.48
N PHE A 244 -19.56 19.68 -8.89
CA PHE A 244 -19.93 18.32 -9.27
C PHE A 244 -21.29 18.28 -9.98
N VAL A 245 -21.48 17.33 -10.89
CA VAL A 245 -22.80 16.99 -11.39
C VAL A 245 -23.40 15.97 -10.44
N HIS A 246 -24.45 16.36 -9.69
CA HIS A 246 -25.01 15.48 -8.66
C HIS A 246 -26.34 14.86 -9.10
N LEU A 247 -26.41 13.53 -9.12
CA LEU A 247 -27.59 12.73 -9.37
C LEU A 247 -28.00 12.00 -8.08
N LYS A 248 -29.29 12.03 -7.75
CA LYS A 248 -29.85 11.42 -6.53
C LYS A 248 -30.69 10.20 -6.87
N VAL A 249 -30.61 9.17 -6.06
CA VAL A 249 -31.46 7.97 -6.17
C VAL A 249 -32.29 7.81 -4.91
N ASN A 250 -33.62 7.76 -5.10
CA ASN A 250 -34.53 7.50 -3.98
C ASN A 250 -34.80 6.00 -3.87
N HIS A 251 -34.02 5.31 -3.03
CA HIS A 251 -34.19 3.87 -2.80
C HIS A 251 -35.52 3.46 -2.17
N SER A 252 -36.29 4.41 -1.62
CA SER A 252 -37.63 4.12 -1.10
C SER A 252 -38.67 3.93 -2.23
N VAL A 253 -38.34 4.39 -3.44
CA VAL A 253 -39.22 4.35 -4.60
C VAL A 253 -38.67 3.43 -5.68
N ASN A 254 -37.41 3.57 -6.03
CA ASN A 254 -36.79 2.86 -7.15
C ASN A 254 -35.35 2.40 -6.84
N PHE A 255 -34.98 1.19 -7.26
CA PHE A 255 -33.60 0.72 -7.24
C PHE A 255 -32.71 1.44 -8.27
N LYS A 256 -33.33 1.93 -9.34
CA LYS A 256 -32.72 2.70 -10.40
C LYS A 256 -33.67 3.82 -10.77
N ASP A 257 -33.17 5.04 -10.80
CA ASP A 257 -33.96 6.18 -11.22
C ASP A 257 -34.42 6.02 -12.67
N PRO A 258 -35.73 6.10 -12.97
CA PRO A 258 -36.25 5.82 -14.30
C PRO A 258 -35.88 6.88 -15.35
N ASP A 259 -35.68 8.13 -14.93
CA ASP A 259 -35.40 9.27 -15.79
C ASP A 259 -33.92 9.41 -16.11
N THR A 260 -33.08 9.31 -15.07
CA THR A 260 -31.63 9.50 -15.18
C THR A 260 -30.85 8.21 -15.32
N GLY A 261 -31.45 7.06 -15.00
CA GLY A 261 -30.76 5.78 -14.93
C GLY A 261 -29.76 5.66 -13.77
N ALA A 262 -29.75 6.62 -12.85
CA ALA A 262 -28.85 6.63 -11.69
C ALA A 262 -29.17 5.48 -10.74
N HIS A 263 -28.14 4.90 -10.14
CA HIS A 263 -28.22 3.85 -9.11
C HIS A 263 -26.93 3.82 -8.30
N THR A 264 -26.92 3.20 -7.11
CA THR A 264 -25.77 3.04 -6.22
C THR A 264 -25.36 1.57 -6.02
N ASN A 265 -25.74 0.69 -6.93
CA ASN A 265 -25.53 -0.75 -6.82
C ASN A 265 -24.04 -1.13 -6.75
N THR A 266 -23.15 -0.35 -7.40
CA THR A 266 -21.72 -0.64 -7.44
C THR A 266 -21.07 -0.41 -6.08
N ILE A 267 -21.41 0.68 -5.41
CA ILE A 267 -20.89 0.96 -4.05
C ILE A 267 -21.51 0.03 -3.02
N GLU A 268 -22.80 -0.30 -3.11
CA GLU A 268 -23.47 -1.28 -2.24
C GLU A 268 -22.83 -2.66 -2.36
N GLY A 269 -22.62 -3.14 -3.58
CA GLY A 269 -21.90 -4.39 -3.87
C GLY A 269 -20.47 -4.35 -3.32
N THR A 270 -19.82 -3.20 -3.40
CA THR A 270 -18.48 -2.96 -2.83
C THR A 270 -18.50 -3.08 -1.31
N TRP A 271 -19.48 -2.50 -0.60
CA TRP A 271 -19.63 -2.68 0.85
C TRP A 271 -19.81 -4.14 1.26
N GLY A 272 -20.60 -4.89 0.49
CA GLY A 272 -20.76 -6.33 0.71
C GLY A 272 -19.42 -7.08 0.61
N ALA A 273 -18.59 -6.76 -0.37
CA ALA A 273 -17.27 -7.35 -0.55
C ALA A 273 -16.31 -6.96 0.58
N VAL A 274 -16.25 -5.67 0.94
CA VAL A 274 -15.41 -5.16 2.04
C VAL A 274 -15.77 -5.82 3.37
N LYS A 275 -17.06 -5.91 3.71
CA LYS A 275 -17.53 -6.53 4.96
C LYS A 275 -17.19 -8.01 5.05
N ARG A 276 -17.14 -8.72 3.92
CA ARG A 276 -16.67 -10.12 3.88
C ARG A 276 -15.16 -10.24 4.03
N ALA A 277 -14.40 -9.28 3.50
CA ALA A 277 -12.94 -9.29 3.55
C ALA A 277 -12.38 -8.93 4.94
N ILE A 278 -13.08 -8.10 5.71
CA ILE A 278 -12.61 -7.60 7.01
C ILE A 278 -13.12 -8.48 8.15
N PRO A 279 -12.22 -9.11 8.94
CA PRO A 279 -12.64 -9.86 10.12
C PRO A 279 -13.39 -8.97 11.12
N ALA A 280 -14.54 -9.44 11.61
CA ALA A 280 -15.37 -8.67 12.54
C ALA A 280 -14.64 -8.21 13.81
N SER A 281 -13.68 -9.01 14.30
CA SER A 281 -12.83 -8.69 15.47
C SER A 281 -11.88 -7.50 15.20
N LYS A 282 -11.53 -7.22 13.95
CA LYS A 282 -10.58 -6.17 13.54
C LYS A 282 -11.24 -4.84 13.14
N ALA A 283 -12.54 -4.86 12.91
CA ALA A 283 -13.31 -3.67 12.54
C ALA A 283 -13.29 -2.53 13.57
N LYS A 284 -12.82 -2.78 14.79
CA LYS A 284 -12.74 -1.78 15.85
C LYS A 284 -11.40 -1.05 15.92
N THR A 285 -10.31 -1.78 15.81
CA THR A 285 -8.96 -1.29 16.18
C THR A 285 -8.05 -1.08 14.98
N GLN A 286 -8.32 -1.78 13.89
CA GLN A 286 -7.44 -1.80 12.70
C GLN A 286 -8.21 -1.61 11.40
N LEU A 287 -9.39 -0.96 11.46
CA LEU A 287 -10.27 -0.82 10.30
C LEU A 287 -9.55 -0.15 9.13
N ASP A 288 -8.85 0.95 9.39
CA ASP A 288 -8.13 1.71 8.37
C ASP A 288 -7.12 0.85 7.60
N TYR A 289 -6.37 0.00 8.32
CA TYR A 289 -5.39 -0.92 7.72
C TYR A 289 -6.04 -1.94 6.78
N TYR A 290 -7.20 -2.48 7.17
CA TYR A 290 -7.93 -3.44 6.33
C TYR A 290 -8.63 -2.78 5.15
N LEU A 291 -9.11 -1.55 5.32
CA LEU A 291 -9.66 -0.76 4.21
C LEU A 291 -8.57 -0.44 3.17
N ALA A 292 -7.40 0.00 3.62
CA ALA A 292 -6.26 0.26 2.75
C ALA A 292 -5.81 -1.02 2.00
N GLU A 293 -5.72 -2.17 2.70
CA GLU A 293 -5.47 -3.46 2.05
C GLU A 293 -6.52 -3.77 0.98
N TYR A 294 -7.81 -3.56 1.27
CA TYR A 294 -8.88 -3.81 0.31
C TYR A 294 -8.75 -2.91 -0.93
N VAL A 295 -8.52 -1.61 -0.73
CA VAL A 295 -8.35 -0.64 -1.82
C VAL A 295 -7.14 -1.01 -2.67
N TRP A 296 -5.99 -1.34 -2.04
CA TRP A 296 -4.80 -1.80 -2.74
C TRP A 296 -5.07 -3.03 -3.61
N ARG A 297 -5.73 -4.05 -3.04
CA ARG A 297 -6.08 -5.29 -3.76
C ARG A 297 -7.04 -5.04 -4.91
N LYS A 298 -7.99 -4.14 -4.73
CA LYS A 298 -8.96 -3.77 -5.77
C LYS A 298 -8.28 -3.01 -6.92
N LYS A 299 -7.35 -2.09 -6.60
CA LYS A 299 -6.54 -1.36 -7.57
C LYS A 299 -5.71 -2.32 -8.43
N ASN A 300 -5.08 -3.30 -7.80
CA ASN A 300 -4.14 -4.22 -8.43
C ASN A 300 -4.79 -5.55 -8.88
N ARG A 301 -6.13 -5.63 -8.95
CA ARG A 301 -6.85 -6.88 -9.26
C ARG A 301 -6.52 -7.48 -10.64
N HIS A 302 -6.20 -6.63 -11.60
CA HIS A 302 -5.90 -7.00 -12.99
C HIS A 302 -4.41 -7.25 -13.25
N MET A 303 -3.55 -7.02 -12.26
CA MET A 303 -2.11 -7.26 -12.42
C MET A 303 -1.84 -8.76 -12.50
N CYS A 304 -1.10 -9.18 -13.53
CA CYS A 304 -0.69 -10.58 -13.74
C CYS A 304 0.12 -11.08 -12.54
N ASN A 305 1.12 -10.33 -12.12
CA ASN A 305 1.92 -10.63 -10.93
C ASN A 305 1.67 -9.62 -9.81
N LYS A 306 0.75 -9.96 -8.90
CA LYS A 306 0.41 -9.13 -7.73
C LYS A 306 1.54 -9.01 -6.71
N PHE A 307 2.44 -10.00 -6.66
CA PHE A 307 3.60 -9.94 -5.78
C PHE A 307 4.56 -8.85 -6.26
N MET A 308 4.86 -8.79 -7.54
CA MET A 308 5.71 -7.73 -8.09
C MET A 308 5.05 -6.35 -8.01
N ALA A 309 3.72 -6.25 -8.18
CA ALA A 309 2.99 -5.02 -7.91
C ALA A 309 3.11 -4.55 -6.46
N PHE A 310 3.20 -5.49 -5.51
CA PHE A 310 3.42 -5.14 -4.11
C PHE A 310 4.88 -4.78 -3.80
N VAL A 311 5.83 -5.45 -4.45
CA VAL A 311 7.25 -5.07 -4.41
C VAL A 311 7.43 -3.62 -4.88
N ASP A 312 6.74 -3.20 -5.95
CA ASP A 312 6.74 -1.82 -6.43
C ASP A 312 6.15 -0.84 -5.39
N SER A 313 5.09 -1.24 -4.68
CA SER A 313 4.55 -0.46 -3.56
C SER A 313 5.58 -0.29 -2.42
N ILE A 314 6.30 -1.35 -2.07
CA ILE A 314 7.38 -1.30 -1.07
C ILE A 314 8.48 -0.33 -1.51
N ILE A 315 8.95 -0.41 -2.75
CA ILE A 315 10.03 0.42 -3.27
C ILE A 315 9.66 1.91 -3.24
N ARG A 316 8.41 2.26 -3.57
CA ARG A 316 7.94 3.65 -3.52
C ARG A 316 7.99 4.24 -2.12
N ILE A 317 7.65 3.45 -1.11
CA ILE A 317 7.60 3.88 0.29
C ILE A 317 8.97 3.81 0.96
N TYR A 318 9.74 2.77 0.65
CA TYR A 318 11.09 2.54 1.15
C TYR A 318 12.11 2.59 0.01
N PRO A 319 12.28 3.74 -0.66
CA PRO A 319 13.28 3.85 -1.71
C PRO A 319 14.65 3.56 -1.12
N PRO A 320 15.49 2.74 -1.76
CA PRO A 320 16.83 2.44 -1.29
C PRO A 320 17.57 3.74 -1.07
N GLN A 321 18.03 4.00 0.15
CA GLN A 321 18.68 5.26 0.48
C GLN A 321 19.96 5.44 -0.35
N ARG A 322 19.96 6.45 -1.21
CA ARG A 322 21.18 7.07 -1.70
C ARG A 322 21.85 7.77 -0.51
N ALA A 323 23.15 7.63 -0.38
CA ALA A 323 23.94 7.98 0.81
C ALA A 323 23.83 9.45 1.34
N ASP A 324 23.05 10.32 0.74
CA ASP A 324 23.11 11.77 0.90
C ASP A 324 21.99 12.43 1.73
N LYS A 325 21.15 11.66 2.41
CA LYS A 325 20.19 12.23 3.36
C LYS A 325 20.39 11.61 4.75
N GLU A 326 21.44 12.05 5.46
CA GLU A 326 21.38 12.03 6.93
C GLU A 326 20.32 13.06 7.34
N PRO A 327 19.44 12.76 8.32
CA PRO A 327 18.64 13.79 8.95
C PRO A 327 19.61 14.85 9.48
N GLU A 328 19.33 16.11 9.20
CA GLU A 328 20.01 17.23 9.85
C GLU A 328 19.86 17.00 11.35
N ASP A 329 20.98 16.67 12.02
CA ASP A 329 21.05 16.56 13.47
C ASP A 329 20.58 17.91 14.03
N GLY A 330 19.38 17.90 14.59
CA GLY A 330 18.84 19.04 15.31
C GLY A 330 19.87 19.46 16.35
N THR A 331 20.38 20.64 16.15
CA THR A 331 21.27 21.37 17.05
C THR A 331 20.94 21.07 18.50
N SER A 332 21.84 20.38 19.18
CA SER A 332 21.91 20.37 20.62
C SER A 332 22.21 21.80 21.08
N SER A 333 21.18 22.54 21.47
CA SER A 333 21.38 23.76 22.26
C SER A 333 21.85 23.37 23.64
N SER A 334 23.10 23.63 23.92
CA SER A 334 23.67 23.75 25.23
C SER A 334 22.85 24.68 26.14
N LYS A 335 22.41 24.17 27.28
CA LYS A 335 22.51 24.84 28.59
C LYS A 335 22.35 23.82 29.70
#